data_7e17218bbc26e2114ad790109afd34f8
#
_entry.id   7e17218bbc26e2114ad790109afd34f8
#
_cell.length_a   1.000
_cell.length_b   1.000
_cell.length_c   1.000
_cell.angle_alpha   90.00
_cell.angle_beta   90.00
_cell.angle_gamma   90.00
#
_symmetry.space_group_name_H-M   'P 1'
#
loop_
_entity.id
_entity.type
_entity.pdbx_description
1 polymer ?
#
loop_
_entity_poly.entity_id
_entity_poly.type
_entity_poly.pdbx_seq_one_letter_code
_entity_poly.pdbx_strand_id
1 'polypeptide(L)'
;MRYLFFLMVGVLASHAAAQSPKPAAENAKPIQDNSFLLEEAYNQEAAVVQHISALIFDRTIHTWLYAFTDEWPVNGQRHQLSVTIPLQNSVVGKSAALGDVALNYRLQLVGSGETRLAVAPRLTLLFPTAAKEIGRGNGGLGFQGALASSYMATPTLALHSNAGITVQPSVETGVGGSAALTDFNVGQSAIWLIHPRLNLMLEGMLTNAESFTGVGTNRTRSTGITVAPGFRWAYNFPSGLQIVPGLAFPIGFSANSGQRGVFLYLSFEHEMPGLRK
;
A
#
# COMPACT_ATOMS: atom_id res chain seq x y z
N MET A 1 17.61 -24.47 -12.64
CA MET A 1 17.49 -23.66 -13.86
C MET A 1 17.64 -22.19 -13.47
N ARG A 2 18.80 -21.65 -13.75
CA ARG A 2 19.16 -20.22 -13.61
C ARG A 2 18.65 -19.48 -14.84
N TYR A 3 18.43 -18.18 -14.73
CA TYR A 3 17.97 -17.15 -15.68
C TYR A 3 16.48 -16.85 -15.65
N LEU A 4 16.10 -15.78 -14.91
CA LEU A 4 15.20 -14.71 -15.35
C LEU A 4 15.08 -13.62 -14.28
N PHE A 5 16.13 -12.83 -14.09
CA PHE A 5 16.04 -11.60 -13.27
C PHE A 5 16.99 -10.51 -13.79
N PHE A 6 17.03 -10.32 -15.12
CA PHE A 6 17.78 -9.21 -15.73
C PHE A 6 17.13 -8.82 -17.04
N LEU A 7 16.01 -8.11 -16.99
CA LEU A 7 15.53 -7.38 -18.17
C LEU A 7 14.45 -6.35 -17.77
N MET A 8 14.84 -5.28 -17.10
CA MET A 8 14.10 -4.01 -17.12
C MET A 8 14.91 -2.81 -16.59
N VAL A 9 16.20 -2.76 -16.93
CA VAL A 9 16.99 -1.50 -16.80
C VAL A 9 17.87 -1.39 -18.05
N GLY A 10 17.27 -1.03 -19.14
CA GLY A 10 18.09 -0.90 -20.34
C GLY A 10 17.35 -0.39 -21.56
N VAL A 11 16.65 0.73 -21.48
CA VAL A 11 16.40 1.61 -22.62
C VAL A 11 16.07 2.98 -22.05
N LEU A 12 17.03 3.85 -21.97
CA LEU A 12 16.96 5.32 -22.09
C LEU A 12 18.34 5.92 -21.75
N ALA A 13 19.35 5.51 -22.52
CA ALA A 13 20.58 6.26 -22.61
C ALA A 13 20.67 6.83 -24.02
N SER A 14 20.09 7.99 -24.24
CA SER A 14 20.40 8.85 -25.38
C SER A 14 20.63 10.28 -24.88
N HIS A 15 21.90 10.63 -24.85
CA HIS A 15 22.51 11.96 -24.99
C HIS A 15 21.71 13.17 -24.49
N ALA A 16 21.93 13.54 -23.24
CA ALA A 16 21.78 14.91 -22.79
C ALA A 16 23.12 15.41 -22.28
N ALA A 17 23.61 16.47 -22.92
CA ALA A 17 24.84 17.16 -22.55
C ALA A 17 24.80 17.55 -21.08
N ALA A 18 25.88 17.27 -20.36
CA ALA A 18 26.09 17.58 -18.96
C ALA A 18 26.01 19.10 -18.73
N GLN A 19 24.84 19.58 -18.29
CA GLN A 19 24.75 20.79 -17.49
C GLN A 19 24.86 20.36 -16.04
N SER A 20 25.86 20.92 -15.35
CA SER A 20 26.06 20.70 -13.91
C SER A 20 24.74 20.96 -13.16
N PRO A 21 24.23 20.03 -12.36
CA PRO A 21 22.98 20.25 -11.66
C PRO A 21 23.19 21.37 -10.63
N LYS A 22 22.45 22.46 -10.81
CA LYS A 22 22.26 23.46 -9.78
C LYS A 22 21.69 22.76 -8.55
N PRO A 23 22.17 22.99 -7.33
CA PRO A 23 21.67 22.28 -6.16
C PRO A 23 20.19 22.65 -5.92
N ALA A 24 19.29 21.76 -6.29
CA ALA A 24 17.85 21.81 -5.98
C ALA A 24 17.61 21.33 -4.53
N ALA A 25 18.38 21.85 -3.56
CA ALA A 25 18.38 21.30 -2.22
C ALA A 25 17.58 22.11 -1.18
N GLU A 26 17.04 23.28 -1.52
CA GLU A 26 16.52 24.17 -0.48
C GLU A 26 14.99 24.31 -0.44
N ASN A 27 14.25 23.77 -1.43
CA ASN A 27 12.78 23.81 -1.49
C ASN A 27 12.14 22.47 -1.89
N ALA A 28 12.79 21.34 -1.61
CA ALA A 28 12.16 20.04 -1.87
C ALA A 28 10.98 19.85 -0.89
N LYS A 29 9.76 19.67 -1.42
CA LYS A 29 8.60 19.26 -0.62
C LYS A 29 8.98 18.03 0.22
N PRO A 30 8.54 17.94 1.48
CA PRO A 30 8.65 16.69 2.25
C PRO A 30 8.03 15.54 1.46
N ILE A 31 8.54 14.32 1.64
CA ILE A 31 7.93 13.15 1.03
C ILE A 31 6.56 12.97 1.67
N GLN A 32 5.51 13.20 0.90
CA GLN A 32 4.11 12.95 1.26
C GLN A 32 3.67 11.76 0.42
N ASP A 33 3.76 10.58 0.98
CA ASP A 33 3.53 9.33 0.27
C ASP A 33 3.06 8.28 1.26
N ASN A 34 2.36 7.26 0.78
CA ASN A 34 1.89 6.16 1.64
C ASN A 34 3.04 5.58 2.46
N SER A 35 2.73 5.18 3.67
CA SER A 35 3.59 4.35 4.48
C SER A 35 3.68 2.94 3.87
N PHE A 36 4.43 2.01 4.48
CA PHE A 36 4.58 0.66 3.92
C PHE A 36 3.35 -0.22 4.18
N LEU A 37 2.84 -0.20 5.42
CA LEU A 37 1.69 -1.00 5.85
C LEU A 37 0.42 -0.17 6.00
N LEU A 38 0.54 1.14 6.05
CA LEU A 38 -0.52 2.09 6.35
C LEU A 38 -0.64 3.13 5.25
N GLU A 39 -1.81 3.72 5.13
CA GLU A 39 -2.05 4.84 4.24
C GLU A 39 -1.94 6.17 4.97
N GLU A 40 -1.45 7.17 4.27
CA GLU A 40 -1.61 8.56 4.67
C GLU A 40 -3.04 9.04 4.40
N ALA A 41 -3.42 10.15 5.06
CA ALA A 41 -4.74 10.77 4.86
C ALA A 41 -4.72 11.91 3.84
N TYR A 42 -3.80 11.87 2.87
CA TYR A 42 -3.69 12.90 1.84
C TYR A 42 -4.13 12.32 0.50
N ASN A 43 -5.08 12.99 -0.16
CA ASN A 43 -5.38 12.69 -1.55
C ASN A 43 -4.37 13.38 -2.45
N GLN A 44 -4.16 12.82 -3.63
CA GLN A 44 -3.32 13.41 -4.66
C GLN A 44 -3.78 14.83 -5.00
N GLU A 45 -2.83 15.73 -5.21
CA GLU A 45 -3.08 17.09 -5.65
C GLU A 45 -3.84 17.09 -6.99
N ALA A 46 -4.54 18.19 -7.28
CA ALA A 46 -5.24 18.32 -8.56
C ALA A 46 -4.28 18.10 -9.73
N ALA A 47 -4.67 17.23 -10.66
CA ALA A 47 -3.89 16.82 -11.83
C ALA A 47 -2.59 16.05 -11.52
N VAL A 48 -2.37 15.56 -10.33
CA VAL A 48 -1.26 14.64 -10.00
C VAL A 48 -1.78 13.21 -10.01
N VAL A 49 -1.07 12.32 -10.68
CA VAL A 49 -1.31 10.88 -10.67
C VAL A 49 -0.14 10.19 -10.00
N GLN A 50 -0.44 9.19 -9.15
CA GLN A 50 0.56 8.40 -8.48
C GLN A 50 0.44 6.93 -8.87
N HIS A 51 1.59 6.33 -9.20
CA HIS A 51 1.75 4.91 -9.49
C HIS A 51 2.56 4.29 -8.36
N ILE A 52 2.00 3.30 -7.68
CA ILE A 52 2.62 2.65 -6.53
C ILE A 52 2.88 1.18 -6.84
N SER A 53 4.10 0.74 -6.61
CA SER A 53 4.51 -0.66 -6.63
C SER A 53 4.96 -1.07 -5.24
N ALA A 54 4.31 -2.05 -4.65
CA ALA A 54 4.63 -2.58 -3.34
C ALA A 54 4.85 -4.09 -3.43
N LEU A 55 5.97 -4.58 -2.94
CA LEU A 55 6.29 -6.01 -2.88
C LEU A 55 6.65 -6.39 -1.44
N ILE A 56 5.85 -7.25 -0.84
CA ILE A 56 6.19 -7.89 0.43
C ILE A 56 6.58 -9.35 0.18
N PHE A 57 7.71 -9.75 0.72
CA PHE A 57 8.18 -11.13 0.70
C PHE A 57 8.28 -11.66 2.13
N ASP A 58 7.49 -12.69 2.46
CA ASP A 58 7.60 -13.41 3.73
C ASP A 58 8.66 -14.51 3.60
N ARG A 59 9.76 -14.35 4.34
CA ARG A 59 10.89 -15.29 4.31
C ARG A 59 10.64 -16.58 5.07
N THR A 60 9.64 -16.60 5.94
CA THR A 60 9.33 -17.75 6.82
C THR A 60 8.52 -18.80 6.08
N ILE A 61 7.49 -18.37 5.35
CA ILE A 61 6.59 -19.26 4.60
C ILE A 61 6.83 -19.22 3.09
N HIS A 62 7.83 -18.42 2.65
CA HIS A 62 8.22 -18.27 1.24
C HIS A 62 7.06 -17.83 0.33
N THR A 63 6.22 -16.92 0.82
CA THR A 63 5.18 -16.28 0.05
C THR A 63 5.55 -14.84 -0.27
N TRP A 64 4.94 -14.31 -1.32
CA TRP A 64 5.08 -12.91 -1.69
C TRP A 64 3.75 -12.36 -2.21
N LEU A 65 3.57 -11.09 -2.02
CA LEU A 65 2.48 -10.28 -2.57
C LEU A 65 3.10 -9.04 -3.22
N TYR A 66 2.84 -8.85 -4.50
CA TYR A 66 3.09 -7.62 -5.22
C TYR A 66 1.75 -6.93 -5.46
N ALA A 67 1.65 -5.65 -5.17
CA ALA A 67 0.50 -4.80 -5.45
C ALA A 67 0.93 -3.63 -6.32
N PHE A 68 0.25 -3.44 -7.44
CA PHE A 68 0.33 -2.23 -8.25
C PHE A 68 -0.93 -1.41 -7.99
N THR A 69 -0.77 -0.15 -7.61
CA THR A 69 -1.88 0.78 -7.36
C THR A 69 -1.69 2.03 -8.20
N ASP A 70 -2.75 2.41 -8.90
CA ASP A 70 -2.88 3.68 -9.57
C ASP A 70 -3.85 4.57 -8.79
N GLU A 71 -3.43 5.80 -8.48
CA GLU A 71 -4.23 6.78 -7.76
C GLU A 71 -4.37 8.05 -8.57
N TRP A 72 -5.58 8.58 -8.68
CA TRP A 72 -5.84 9.84 -9.38
C TRP A 72 -6.95 10.65 -8.72
N PRO A 73 -6.79 12.00 -8.68
CA PRO A 73 -7.80 12.90 -8.14
C PRO A 73 -9.01 13.00 -9.07
N VAL A 74 -10.18 13.22 -8.51
CA VAL A 74 -11.43 13.45 -9.24
C VAL A 74 -12.00 14.81 -8.83
N ASN A 75 -12.10 15.75 -9.77
CA ASN A 75 -12.53 17.13 -9.49
C ASN A 75 -11.71 17.81 -8.38
N GLY A 76 -10.39 17.77 -8.50
CA GLY A 76 -9.45 18.32 -7.51
C GLY A 76 -9.09 17.33 -6.41
N GLN A 77 -8.45 17.79 -5.36
CA GLN A 77 -7.87 16.96 -4.31
C GLN A 77 -8.89 16.29 -3.39
N ARG A 78 -10.14 16.79 -3.34
CA ARG A 78 -11.13 16.32 -2.36
C ARG A 78 -11.54 14.87 -2.55
N HIS A 79 -11.57 14.39 -3.79
CA HIS A 79 -12.01 13.07 -4.16
C HIS A 79 -10.88 12.35 -4.89
N GLN A 80 -10.62 11.11 -4.51
CA GLN A 80 -9.61 10.26 -5.17
C GLN A 80 -10.20 8.91 -5.49
N LEU A 81 -9.93 8.44 -6.69
CA LEU A 81 -10.14 7.04 -7.07
C LEU A 81 -8.78 6.36 -7.16
N SER A 82 -8.75 5.07 -6.85
CA SER A 82 -7.59 4.23 -7.14
C SER A 82 -8.00 2.80 -7.46
N VAL A 83 -7.16 2.13 -8.24
CA VAL A 83 -7.27 0.70 -8.54
C VAL A 83 -6.02 0.01 -8.04
N THR A 84 -6.20 -1.08 -7.28
CA THR A 84 -5.10 -1.93 -6.84
C THR A 84 -5.21 -3.29 -7.49
N ILE A 85 -4.14 -3.72 -8.16
CA ILE A 85 -4.03 -5.02 -8.85
C ILE A 85 -2.97 -5.85 -8.12
N PRO A 86 -3.37 -6.85 -7.32
CA PRO A 86 -2.44 -7.70 -6.59
C PRO A 86 -2.02 -8.92 -7.43
N LEU A 87 -0.73 -9.25 -7.39
CA LEU A 87 -0.15 -10.51 -7.86
C LEU A 87 0.50 -11.21 -6.68
N GLN A 88 0.25 -12.49 -6.51
CA GLN A 88 0.77 -13.22 -5.35
C GLN A 88 1.01 -14.71 -5.64
N ASN A 89 1.85 -15.33 -4.83
CA ASN A 89 1.85 -16.77 -4.69
C ASN A 89 1.14 -17.18 -3.39
N SER A 90 0.80 -18.43 -3.25
CA SER A 90 0.30 -19.00 -2.00
C SER A 90 1.21 -20.12 -1.53
N VAL A 91 1.05 -20.57 -0.28
CA VAL A 91 1.78 -21.71 0.27
C VAL A 91 1.50 -22.98 -0.54
N VAL A 92 0.29 -23.12 -1.07
CA VAL A 92 -0.14 -24.28 -1.87
C VAL A 92 0.22 -24.11 -3.34
N GLY A 93 0.05 -22.91 -3.91
CA GLY A 93 0.34 -22.61 -5.32
C GLY A 93 1.57 -21.72 -5.46
N LYS A 94 2.73 -22.29 -5.80
CA LYS A 94 3.99 -21.54 -5.93
C LYS A 94 4.07 -20.61 -7.15
N SER A 95 3.19 -20.76 -8.14
CA SER A 95 3.14 -19.88 -9.31
C SER A 95 2.49 -18.54 -8.97
N ALA A 96 2.92 -17.47 -9.63
CA ALA A 96 2.28 -16.18 -9.55
C ALA A 96 0.86 -16.22 -10.14
N ALA A 97 -0.11 -15.58 -9.50
CA ALA A 97 -1.43 -15.35 -10.07
C ALA A 97 -2.04 -14.07 -9.53
N LEU A 98 -3.06 -13.60 -10.23
CA LEU A 98 -3.85 -12.45 -9.85
C LEU A 98 -4.59 -12.74 -8.54
N GLY A 99 -4.59 -11.76 -7.63
CA GLY A 99 -5.47 -11.70 -6.46
C GLY A 99 -6.79 -10.99 -6.76
N ASP A 100 -7.54 -10.66 -5.73
CA ASP A 100 -8.77 -9.89 -5.87
C ASP A 100 -8.44 -8.41 -6.12
N VAL A 101 -8.92 -7.88 -7.25
CA VAL A 101 -8.70 -6.48 -7.64
C VAL A 101 -9.55 -5.57 -6.77
N ALA A 102 -8.97 -4.48 -6.28
CA ALA A 102 -9.64 -3.49 -5.46
C ALA A 102 -9.89 -2.19 -6.24
N LEU A 103 -11.12 -1.67 -6.14
CA LEU A 103 -11.47 -0.31 -6.54
C LEU A 103 -11.73 0.51 -5.29
N ASN A 104 -10.98 1.59 -5.14
CA ASN A 104 -11.01 2.43 -3.94
C ASN A 104 -11.54 3.82 -4.28
N TYR A 105 -12.33 4.35 -3.37
CA TYR A 105 -12.72 5.75 -3.32
C TYR A 105 -12.33 6.35 -1.97
N ARG A 106 -11.57 7.44 -1.96
CA ARG A 106 -11.12 8.16 -0.77
C ARG A 106 -11.62 9.60 -0.80
N LEU A 107 -12.21 10.03 0.31
CA LEU A 107 -12.70 11.40 0.51
C LEU A 107 -11.73 12.14 1.42
N GLN A 108 -11.15 13.25 0.97
CA GLN A 108 -10.44 14.19 1.85
C GLN A 108 -11.45 14.93 2.71
N LEU A 109 -11.72 14.39 3.91
CA LEU A 109 -12.77 14.91 4.80
C LEU A 109 -12.29 16.15 5.56
N VAL A 110 -11.06 16.08 6.09
CA VAL A 110 -10.42 17.15 6.87
C VAL A 110 -9.01 17.37 6.36
N GLY A 111 -8.62 18.62 6.20
CA GLY A 111 -7.26 19.03 5.89
C GLY A 111 -6.75 18.53 4.54
N SER A 112 -5.43 18.53 4.41
CA SER A 112 -4.65 18.09 3.24
C SER A 112 -3.22 17.78 3.66
N GLY A 113 -2.33 17.45 2.71
CA GLY A 113 -0.90 17.28 2.97
C GLY A 113 -0.20 18.53 3.50
N GLU A 114 -0.81 19.71 3.38
CA GLU A 114 -0.25 20.98 3.88
C GLU A 114 -0.78 21.34 5.28
N THR A 115 -1.77 20.63 5.80
CA THR A 115 -2.36 20.91 7.10
C THR A 115 -1.74 20.05 8.20
N ARG A 116 -1.79 20.53 9.45
CA ARG A 116 -1.27 19.77 10.60
C ARG A 116 -2.03 18.48 10.85
N LEU A 117 -3.31 18.46 10.53
CA LEU A 117 -4.20 17.29 10.64
C LEU A 117 -4.93 17.09 9.32
N ALA A 118 -4.90 15.87 8.84
CA ALA A 118 -5.74 15.41 7.74
C ALA A 118 -6.48 14.13 8.13
N VAL A 119 -7.70 13.96 7.62
CA VAL A 119 -8.53 12.78 7.82
C VAL A 119 -9.20 12.41 6.51
N ALA A 120 -9.10 11.15 6.13
CA ALA A 120 -9.67 10.64 4.89
C ALA A 120 -10.29 9.24 5.08
N PRO A 121 -11.63 9.13 5.09
CA PRO A 121 -12.31 7.85 4.95
C PRO A 121 -12.15 7.29 3.53
N ARG A 122 -12.03 5.96 3.44
CA ARG A 122 -11.96 5.20 2.19
C ARG A 122 -13.01 4.10 2.17
N LEU A 123 -13.62 3.91 1.02
CA LEU A 123 -14.45 2.75 0.69
C LEU A 123 -13.78 1.96 -0.43
N THR A 124 -13.79 0.64 -0.30
CA THR A 124 -13.19 -0.28 -1.27
C THR A 124 -14.19 -1.37 -1.67
N LEU A 125 -14.25 -1.64 -2.97
CA LEU A 125 -14.87 -2.83 -3.53
C LEU A 125 -13.77 -3.83 -3.90
N LEU A 126 -13.85 -5.05 -3.39
CA LEU A 126 -12.95 -6.16 -3.71
C LEU A 126 -13.64 -7.08 -4.70
N PHE A 127 -13.14 -7.12 -5.93
CA PHE A 127 -13.70 -7.96 -6.99
C PHE A 127 -13.09 -9.35 -6.95
N PRO A 128 -13.87 -10.44 -7.03
CA PRO A 128 -13.37 -11.81 -6.97
C PRO A 128 -12.69 -12.22 -8.29
N THR A 129 -11.57 -11.58 -8.61
CA THR A 129 -10.80 -11.83 -9.84
C THR A 129 -9.73 -12.92 -9.67
N ALA A 130 -9.45 -13.30 -8.44
CA ALA A 130 -8.50 -14.36 -8.15
C ALA A 130 -9.07 -15.75 -8.48
N ALA A 131 -8.19 -16.67 -8.89
CA ALA A 131 -8.57 -18.07 -9.09
C ALA A 131 -8.83 -18.76 -7.75
N LYS A 132 -10.07 -19.22 -7.53
CA LYS A 132 -10.52 -19.84 -6.27
C LYS A 132 -9.77 -21.12 -5.91
N GLU A 133 -9.46 -21.95 -6.92
CA GLU A 133 -8.85 -23.27 -6.73
C GLU A 133 -7.45 -23.22 -6.13
N ILE A 134 -6.84 -22.04 -6.10
CA ILE A 134 -5.47 -21.85 -5.62
C ILE A 134 -5.39 -21.05 -4.32
N GLY A 135 -6.53 -20.78 -3.66
CA GLY A 135 -6.55 -20.10 -2.36
C GLY A 135 -5.98 -18.66 -2.39
N ARG A 136 -6.19 -17.94 -3.48
CA ARG A 136 -5.69 -16.56 -3.69
C ARG A 136 -6.77 -15.50 -3.63
N GLY A 137 -8.01 -15.89 -3.62
CA GLY A 137 -9.19 -15.04 -3.48
C GLY A 137 -10.28 -15.74 -2.70
N ASN A 138 -11.26 -14.98 -2.30
CA ASN A 138 -12.35 -15.46 -1.46
C ASN A 138 -13.62 -15.84 -2.22
N GLY A 139 -13.61 -15.65 -3.54
CA GLY A 139 -14.65 -16.12 -4.44
C GLY A 139 -15.93 -15.30 -4.46
N GLY A 140 -16.05 -14.28 -3.63
CA GLY A 140 -17.20 -13.37 -3.56
C GLY A 140 -16.79 -11.91 -3.54
N LEU A 141 -17.73 -11.01 -3.87
CA LEU A 141 -17.53 -9.57 -3.76
C LEU A 141 -17.29 -9.21 -2.28
N GLY A 142 -16.23 -8.43 -2.01
CA GLY A 142 -15.90 -7.93 -0.70
C GLY A 142 -16.05 -6.41 -0.62
N PHE A 143 -16.16 -5.91 0.61
CA PHE A 143 -16.30 -4.50 0.92
C PHE A 143 -15.31 -4.14 2.03
N GLN A 144 -14.62 -3.01 1.90
CA GLN A 144 -13.79 -2.49 2.96
C GLN A 144 -14.15 -1.05 3.26
N GLY A 145 -14.28 -0.72 4.53
CA GLY A 145 -14.32 0.64 5.05
C GLY A 145 -13.04 0.91 5.84
N ALA A 146 -12.38 2.03 5.58
CA ALA A 146 -11.18 2.43 6.30
C ALA A 146 -11.21 3.92 6.63
N LEU A 147 -10.53 4.28 7.70
CA LEU A 147 -10.29 5.66 8.11
C LEU A 147 -8.79 5.86 8.28
N ALA A 148 -8.23 6.76 7.49
CA ALA A 148 -6.86 7.22 7.65
C ALA A 148 -6.84 8.60 8.31
N SER A 149 -5.88 8.83 9.20
CA SER A 149 -5.55 10.14 9.72
C SER A 149 -4.06 10.36 9.71
N SER A 150 -3.65 11.59 9.37
CA SER A 150 -2.25 12.03 9.35
C SER A 150 -2.11 13.27 10.22
N TYR A 151 -1.12 13.26 11.10
CA TYR A 151 -0.88 14.35 12.05
C TYR A 151 0.60 14.72 12.12
N MET A 152 0.91 15.98 11.83
CA MET A 152 2.25 16.54 12.04
C MET A 152 2.43 16.87 13.52
N ALA A 153 3.02 15.93 14.28
CA ALA A 153 3.27 16.10 15.69
C ALA A 153 4.30 17.20 15.97
N THR A 154 5.38 17.21 15.18
CA THR A 154 6.41 18.26 15.13
C THR A 154 6.78 18.56 13.67
N PRO A 155 7.57 19.60 13.38
CA PRO A 155 8.07 19.83 12.01
C PRO A 155 8.86 18.66 11.41
N THR A 156 9.33 17.73 12.26
CA THR A 156 10.17 16.59 11.85
C THR A 156 9.57 15.23 12.19
N LEU A 157 8.33 15.17 12.69
CA LEU A 157 7.65 13.91 13.04
C LEU A 157 6.20 13.93 12.54
N ALA A 158 5.92 13.07 11.57
CA ALA A 158 4.58 12.78 11.09
C ALA A 158 4.09 11.45 11.69
N LEU A 159 2.80 11.40 12.03
CA LEU A 159 2.11 10.22 12.53
C LEU A 159 0.95 9.90 11.59
N HIS A 160 0.86 8.65 11.12
CA HIS A 160 -0.31 8.16 10.40
C HIS A 160 -0.99 7.07 11.21
N SER A 161 -2.31 7.16 11.35
CA SER A 161 -3.14 6.17 12.04
C SER A 161 -4.20 5.68 11.09
N ASN A 162 -4.39 4.36 11.01
CA ASN A 162 -5.43 3.75 10.20
C ASN A 162 -6.27 2.81 11.05
N ALA A 163 -7.56 2.75 10.75
CA ALA A 163 -8.47 1.73 11.24
C ALA A 163 -9.38 1.28 10.09
N GLY A 164 -9.64 -0.02 10.00
CA GLY A 164 -10.43 -0.57 8.91
C GLY A 164 -11.20 -1.82 9.28
N ILE A 165 -12.25 -2.07 8.52
CA ILE A 165 -13.06 -3.28 8.54
C ILE A 165 -13.18 -3.79 7.10
N THR A 166 -12.99 -5.10 6.91
CA THR A 166 -13.24 -5.78 5.65
C THR A 166 -14.33 -6.80 5.86
N VAL A 167 -15.36 -6.78 5.03
CA VAL A 167 -16.48 -7.73 5.06
C VAL A 167 -16.55 -8.43 3.72
N GLN A 168 -16.52 -9.75 3.76
CA GLN A 168 -16.70 -10.63 2.61
C GLN A 168 -17.96 -11.46 2.85
N PRO A 169 -19.12 -11.07 2.29
CA PRO A 169 -20.41 -11.66 2.64
C PRO A 169 -20.55 -13.13 2.25
N SER A 170 -19.80 -13.57 1.25
CA SER A 170 -19.90 -14.93 0.72
C SER A 170 -18.52 -15.45 0.32
N VAL A 171 -17.81 -16.04 1.27
CA VAL A 171 -16.56 -16.74 1.03
C VAL A 171 -16.86 -18.24 0.90
N GLU A 172 -16.42 -18.84 -0.20
CA GLU A 172 -16.63 -20.26 -0.42
C GLU A 172 -15.79 -21.11 0.53
N THR A 173 -16.41 -22.11 1.12
CA THR A 173 -15.73 -23.13 1.92
C THR A 173 -15.33 -24.30 1.01
N GLY A 174 -14.24 -24.99 1.32
CA GLY A 174 -13.75 -26.10 0.49
C GLY A 174 -14.69 -27.31 0.35
N VAL A 175 -15.91 -27.26 0.91
CA VAL A 175 -16.89 -28.36 0.96
C VAL A 175 -18.27 -27.96 0.46
N GLY A 176 -18.35 -26.94 -0.39
CA GLY A 176 -19.62 -26.58 -1.08
C GLY A 176 -20.60 -25.78 -0.24
N GLY A 177 -20.13 -24.94 0.66
CA GLY A 177 -20.90 -23.92 1.36
C GLY A 177 -20.28 -22.55 1.20
N SER A 178 -20.98 -21.50 1.62
CA SER A 178 -20.41 -20.16 1.75
C SER A 178 -20.82 -19.52 3.07
N ALA A 179 -19.96 -18.69 3.64
CA ALA A 179 -20.28 -17.89 4.81
C ALA A 179 -19.54 -16.55 4.78
N ALA A 180 -20.00 -15.58 5.57
CA ALA A 180 -19.35 -14.29 5.69
C ALA A 180 -18.08 -14.40 6.54
N LEU A 181 -17.04 -13.64 6.15
CA LEU A 181 -15.87 -13.37 6.97
C LEU A 181 -15.75 -11.86 7.22
N THR A 182 -15.27 -11.49 8.40
CA THR A 182 -15.08 -10.09 8.79
C THR A 182 -13.73 -9.92 9.47
N ASP A 183 -12.92 -9.01 8.92
CA ASP A 183 -11.60 -8.69 9.42
C ASP A 183 -11.54 -7.23 9.90
N PHE A 184 -10.72 -6.98 10.92
CA PHE A 184 -10.45 -5.65 11.44
C PHE A 184 -8.95 -5.39 11.40
N ASN A 185 -8.58 -4.14 11.18
CA ASN A 185 -7.19 -3.70 11.31
C ASN A 185 -7.12 -2.34 12.00
N VAL A 186 -6.04 -2.14 12.74
CA VAL A 186 -5.64 -0.86 13.32
C VAL A 186 -4.14 -0.74 13.23
N GLY A 187 -3.65 0.41 12.82
CA GLY A 187 -2.22 0.63 12.70
C GLY A 187 -1.79 2.05 13.01
N GLN A 188 -0.52 2.19 13.35
CA GLN A 188 0.15 3.44 13.64
C GLN A 188 1.52 3.46 12.96
N SER A 189 1.83 4.55 12.26
CA SER A 189 3.14 4.86 11.69
C SER A 189 3.73 6.09 12.36
N ALA A 190 5.02 6.05 12.66
CA ALA A 190 5.82 7.20 13.04
C ALA A 190 6.89 7.42 11.98
N ILE A 191 6.92 8.61 11.39
CA ILE A 191 7.81 8.97 10.29
C ILE A 191 8.67 10.15 10.72
N TRP A 192 9.97 9.92 10.87
CA TRP A 192 10.95 10.95 11.15
C TRP A 192 11.48 11.52 9.83
N LEU A 193 11.19 12.80 9.60
CA LEU A 193 11.63 13.58 8.45
C LEU A 193 13.06 14.08 8.71
N ILE A 194 14.04 13.18 8.67
CA ILE A 194 15.43 13.50 9.02
C ILE A 194 16.15 14.32 7.95
N HIS A 195 15.63 14.26 6.72
CA HIS A 195 16.10 15.06 5.60
C HIS A 195 14.94 15.27 4.62
N PRO A 196 14.86 16.37 3.85
CA PRO A 196 13.77 16.58 2.87
C PRO A 196 13.58 15.43 1.86
N ARG A 197 14.64 14.63 1.65
CA ARG A 197 14.62 13.47 0.74
C ARG A 197 14.84 12.13 1.43
N LEU A 198 14.77 12.06 2.77
CA LEU A 198 14.99 10.80 3.50
C LEU A 198 14.17 10.78 4.78
N ASN A 199 13.33 9.79 4.91
CA ASN A 199 12.52 9.52 6.09
C ASN A 199 12.93 8.19 6.71
N LEU A 200 13.02 8.15 8.05
CA LEU A 200 13.01 6.90 8.81
C LEU A 200 11.58 6.61 9.27
N MET A 201 11.19 5.35 9.31
CA MET A 201 9.82 4.95 9.56
C MET A 201 9.78 3.77 10.52
N LEU A 202 8.81 3.81 11.43
CA LEU A 202 8.44 2.67 12.26
C LEU A 202 6.93 2.52 12.22
N GLU A 203 6.46 1.37 11.77
CA GLU A 203 5.05 1.08 11.66
C GLU A 203 4.67 -0.11 12.52
N GLY A 204 3.46 -0.07 13.05
CA GLY A 204 2.84 -1.17 13.75
C GLY A 204 1.42 -1.37 13.24
N MET A 205 1.05 -2.61 12.94
CA MET A 205 -0.29 -2.99 12.51
C MET A 205 -0.77 -4.18 13.34
N LEU A 206 -1.97 -4.05 13.87
CA LEU A 206 -2.76 -5.14 14.45
C LEU A 206 -3.82 -5.55 13.44
N THR A 207 -3.89 -6.84 13.14
CA THR A 207 -4.93 -7.45 12.31
C THR A 207 -5.70 -8.46 13.15
N ASN A 208 -7.03 -8.44 13.07
CA ASN A 208 -7.91 -9.40 13.71
C ASN A 208 -8.79 -10.02 12.63
N ALA A 209 -8.39 -11.20 12.15
CA ALA A 209 -8.94 -11.84 10.96
C ALA A 209 -9.72 -13.10 11.29
N GLU A 210 -10.82 -13.32 10.57
CA GLU A 210 -11.56 -14.57 10.57
C GLU A 210 -11.05 -15.50 9.47
N SER A 211 -11.05 -16.79 9.76
CA SER A 211 -10.80 -17.84 8.78
C SER A 211 -11.67 -19.06 9.07
N PHE A 212 -11.91 -19.90 8.06
CA PHE A 212 -12.59 -21.17 8.27
C PHE A 212 -11.65 -22.18 8.92
N THR A 213 -12.21 -23.01 9.81
CA THR A 213 -11.51 -24.15 10.43
C THR A 213 -12.12 -25.45 10.01
N GLY A 214 -11.28 -26.37 9.50
CA GLY A 214 -11.71 -27.71 9.12
C GLY A 214 -12.71 -27.73 7.96
N VAL A 215 -13.68 -28.62 8.06
CA VAL A 215 -14.74 -28.85 7.07
C VAL A 215 -15.99 -28.06 7.46
N GLY A 216 -16.53 -27.26 6.53
CA GLY A 216 -17.78 -26.49 6.73
C GLY A 216 -17.57 -25.01 7.01
N THR A 217 -18.54 -24.38 7.68
CA THR A 217 -18.59 -22.93 7.92
C THR A 217 -18.13 -22.52 9.32
N ASN A 218 -17.49 -23.40 10.07
CA ASN A 218 -16.93 -23.06 11.36
C ASN A 218 -15.81 -22.04 11.20
N ARG A 219 -15.87 -20.98 12.00
CA ARG A 219 -14.93 -19.85 11.94
C ARG A 219 -14.06 -19.80 13.19
N THR A 220 -12.82 -19.40 12.99
CA THR A 220 -11.92 -18.98 14.07
C THR A 220 -11.46 -17.57 13.80
N ARG A 221 -11.08 -16.87 14.86
CA ARG A 221 -10.55 -15.51 14.79
C ARG A 221 -9.14 -15.49 15.37
N SER A 222 -8.22 -14.89 14.65
CA SER A 222 -6.84 -14.76 15.08
C SER A 222 -6.41 -13.29 15.09
N THR A 223 -5.55 -12.93 16.04
CA THR A 223 -5.00 -11.58 16.12
C THR A 223 -3.50 -11.63 15.88
N GLY A 224 -3.08 -11.02 14.78
CA GLY A 224 -1.69 -10.83 14.43
C GLY A 224 -1.21 -9.41 14.69
N ILE A 225 0.05 -9.25 15.06
CA ILE A 225 0.73 -7.96 15.17
C ILE A 225 1.93 -7.99 14.24
N THR A 226 2.13 -6.92 13.48
CA THR A 226 3.31 -6.75 12.62
C THR A 226 3.95 -5.40 12.96
N VAL A 227 5.25 -5.39 13.15
CA VAL A 227 6.06 -4.17 13.32
C VAL A 227 7.06 -4.10 12.17
N ALA A 228 7.14 -2.95 11.51
CA ALA A 228 7.96 -2.77 10.32
C ALA A 228 8.84 -1.51 10.45
N PRO A 229 10.08 -1.62 10.91
CA PRO A 229 11.06 -0.56 10.74
C PRO A 229 11.47 -0.46 9.28
N GLY A 230 11.67 0.77 8.81
CA GLY A 230 12.04 1.01 7.42
C GLY A 230 12.52 2.43 7.15
N PHE A 231 12.79 2.71 5.90
CA PHE A 231 13.16 4.02 5.41
C PHE A 231 12.74 4.19 3.95
N ARG A 232 12.50 5.43 3.55
CA ARG A 232 12.23 5.81 2.17
C ARG A 232 13.00 7.06 1.81
N TRP A 233 13.29 7.23 0.51
CA TRP A 233 13.96 8.44 0.03
C TRP A 233 13.33 8.90 -1.28
N ALA A 234 13.52 10.18 -1.62
CA ALA A 234 12.95 10.76 -2.83
C ALA A 234 14.01 11.26 -3.80
N TYR A 235 13.74 11.03 -5.08
CA TYR A 235 14.39 11.71 -6.20
C TYR A 235 13.38 12.68 -6.82
N ASN A 236 13.71 13.97 -6.80
CA ASN A 236 12.89 15.03 -7.39
C ASN A 236 13.52 15.50 -8.70
N PHE A 237 12.77 15.49 -9.76
CA PHE A 237 13.22 15.90 -11.09
C PHE A 237 12.68 17.29 -11.44
N PRO A 238 13.40 18.08 -12.29
CA PRO A 238 12.93 19.39 -12.73
C PRO A 238 11.61 19.35 -13.53
N SER A 239 11.23 18.20 -14.05
CA SER A 239 9.96 17.96 -14.75
C SER A 239 8.73 17.87 -13.83
N GLY A 240 8.92 17.92 -12.50
CA GLY A 240 7.85 17.66 -11.52
C GLY A 240 7.67 16.18 -11.16
N LEU A 241 8.38 15.26 -11.86
CA LEU A 241 8.37 13.85 -11.48
C LEU A 241 9.08 13.67 -10.13
N GLN A 242 8.43 12.99 -9.20
CA GLN A 242 9.04 12.48 -7.98
C GLN A 242 9.06 10.94 -8.03
N ILE A 243 10.17 10.33 -7.62
CA ILE A 243 10.33 8.88 -7.47
C ILE A 243 10.70 8.61 -6.01
N VAL A 244 9.91 7.76 -5.34
CA VAL A 244 10.11 7.43 -3.93
C VAL A 244 10.32 5.92 -3.76
N PRO A 245 11.56 5.42 -3.75
CA PRO A 245 11.85 4.07 -3.29
C PRO A 245 11.86 3.98 -1.77
N GLY A 246 11.45 2.81 -1.27
CA GLY A 246 11.44 2.51 0.16
C GLY A 246 11.74 1.04 0.46
N LEU A 247 12.22 0.81 1.68
CA LEU A 247 12.56 -0.52 2.18
C LEU A 247 12.14 -0.64 3.64
N ALA A 248 11.41 -1.73 3.98
CA ALA A 248 11.08 -2.05 5.36
C ALA A 248 11.27 -3.53 5.67
N PHE A 249 11.29 -3.86 6.95
CA PHE A 249 11.54 -5.19 7.48
C PHE A 249 10.41 -5.61 8.43
N PRO A 250 9.27 -6.09 7.91
CA PRO A 250 8.16 -6.57 8.73
C PRO A 250 8.56 -7.75 9.62
N ILE A 251 8.18 -7.67 10.88
CA ILE A 251 8.40 -8.68 11.92
C ILE A 251 7.06 -8.98 12.57
N GLY A 252 6.64 -10.24 12.55
CA GLY A 252 5.37 -10.70 13.09
C GLY A 252 5.46 -11.14 14.55
N PHE A 253 4.37 -10.85 15.30
CA PHE A 253 4.14 -11.24 16.68
C PHE A 253 2.72 -11.79 16.83
N SER A 254 2.42 -12.41 17.98
CA SER A 254 1.14 -13.06 18.27
C SER A 254 0.83 -14.12 17.21
N ALA A 255 -0.32 -14.09 16.52
CA ALA A 255 -0.64 -15.05 15.46
C ALA A 255 0.33 -14.98 14.26
N ASN A 256 1.02 -13.85 14.08
CA ASN A 256 2.07 -13.66 13.08
C ASN A 256 3.47 -14.03 13.62
N SER A 257 3.58 -14.62 14.82
CA SER A 257 4.87 -14.91 15.46
C SER A 257 5.76 -15.76 14.56
N GLY A 258 7.04 -15.37 14.46
CA GLY A 258 8.02 -16.01 13.61
C GLY A 258 8.06 -15.53 12.16
N GLN A 259 7.05 -14.80 11.68
CA GLN A 259 7.08 -14.20 10.36
C GLN A 259 8.12 -13.09 10.29
N ARG A 260 8.90 -13.10 9.22
CA ARG A 260 9.93 -12.10 8.92
C ARG A 260 9.91 -11.81 7.43
N GLY A 261 9.79 -10.54 7.07
CA GLY A 261 9.65 -10.13 5.68
C GLY A 261 10.66 -9.10 5.23
N VAL A 262 10.61 -8.83 3.94
CA VAL A 262 11.20 -7.66 3.28
C VAL A 262 10.08 -7.00 2.51
N PHE A 263 9.92 -5.71 2.68
CA PHE A 263 8.96 -4.88 1.96
C PHE A 263 9.75 -3.92 1.07
N LEU A 264 9.50 -3.97 -0.23
CA LEU A 264 10.02 -3.05 -1.21
C LEU A 264 8.88 -2.15 -1.69
N TYR A 265 9.13 -0.86 -1.71
CA TYR A 265 8.20 0.18 -2.12
C TYR A 265 8.81 1.01 -3.24
N LEU A 266 8.01 1.38 -4.20
CA LEU A 266 8.39 2.32 -5.26
C LEU A 266 7.16 3.08 -5.73
N SER A 267 7.17 4.39 -5.60
CA SER A 267 6.14 5.25 -6.17
C SER A 267 6.71 6.23 -7.20
N PHE A 268 5.82 6.64 -8.09
CA PHE A 268 6.06 7.67 -9.11
C PHE A 268 4.90 8.65 -9.08
N GLU A 269 5.20 9.91 -8.85
CA GLU A 269 4.23 11.00 -8.94
C GLU A 269 4.57 11.92 -10.10
N HIS A 270 3.58 12.23 -10.92
CA HIS A 270 3.73 13.17 -12.01
C HIS A 270 2.44 13.91 -12.34
N GLU A 271 2.58 15.11 -12.89
CA GLU A 271 1.43 15.88 -13.36
C GLU A 271 0.84 15.30 -14.66
N MET A 272 -0.49 15.27 -14.73
CA MET A 272 -1.25 15.02 -15.96
C MET A 272 -1.98 16.31 -16.38
N PRO A 273 -1.45 17.10 -17.31
CA PRO A 273 -2.03 18.41 -17.68
C PRO A 273 -3.49 18.34 -18.16
N GLY A 274 -3.93 17.20 -18.70
CA GLY A 274 -5.31 17.00 -19.14
C GLY A 274 -6.36 16.93 -18.01
N LEU A 275 -5.94 16.75 -16.75
CA LEU A 275 -6.80 16.72 -15.58
C LEU A 275 -6.92 18.11 -14.87
N ARG A 276 -6.22 19.12 -15.35
CA ARG A 276 -6.40 20.51 -14.89
C ARG A 276 -7.69 21.06 -15.49
N LYS A 277 -8.78 21.01 -14.74
CA LYS A 277 -10.03 21.74 -15.05
C LYS A 277 -10.45 22.58 -13.86
#